data_b8ce56740526c8d527d2a91a0212aa0f
#
_entry.id   b8ce56740526c8d527d2a91a0212aa0f
#
_cell.length_a   1.000
_cell.length_b   1.000
_cell.length_c   1.000
_cell.angle_alpha   90.00
_cell.angle_beta   90.00
_cell.angle_gamma   90.00
#
_symmetry.space_group_name_H-M   'P 1'
#
loop_
_entity.id
_entity.type
_entity.pdbx_description
1 polymer ?
#
loop_
_entity_poly.entity_id
_entity_poly.type
_entity_poly.pdbx_seq_one_letter_code
_entity_poly.pdbx_strand_id
1 'polypeptide(L)'
;MLSEKYLRSLGFLTVRVRCHDNIARLEIPENQISDFLKNRQAINDNLNEYGFEFITLDLAGFKSGRMNEALTDDQKQRLMNA
;
A
#
# COMPACT_ATOMS: atom_id res chain seq x y z
N MET A 1 -6.22 -7.65 10.87
CA MET A 1 -4.89 -7.14 11.22
C MET A 1 -5.00 -5.75 11.83
N LEU A 2 -4.22 -5.48 12.86
CA LEU A 2 -4.29 -4.20 13.56
C LEU A 2 -3.97 -3.01 12.66
N SER A 3 -3.00 -3.18 11.78
CA SER A 3 -2.61 -2.10 10.87
C SER A 3 -3.76 -1.70 9.95
N GLU A 4 -4.49 -2.68 9.41
CA GLU A 4 -5.63 -2.38 8.55
C GLU A 4 -6.74 -1.70 9.33
N LYS A 5 -6.96 -2.16 10.56
CA LYS A 5 -7.99 -1.57 11.42
C LYS A 5 -7.66 -0.11 11.72
N TYR A 6 -6.41 0.17 12.04
CA TYR A 6 -5.97 1.53 12.28
C TYR A 6 -6.17 2.42 11.04
N LEU A 7 -5.77 1.92 9.87
CA LEU A 7 -5.90 2.70 8.65
C LEU A 7 -7.34 2.95 8.28
N ARG A 8 -8.22 1.98 8.53
CA ARG A 8 -9.65 2.18 8.30
C ARG A 8 -10.22 3.26 9.23
N SER A 9 -9.69 3.35 10.45
CA SER A 9 -10.13 4.38 11.39
C SER A 9 -9.79 5.78 10.91
N LEU A 10 -8.80 5.92 10.03
CA LEU A 10 -8.44 7.19 9.43
C LEU A 10 -9.26 7.50 8.16
N GLY A 11 -10.13 6.57 7.76
CA GLY A 11 -10.96 6.77 6.59
C GLY A 11 -10.54 5.98 5.37
N PHE A 12 -9.45 5.22 5.44
CA PHE A 12 -8.99 4.40 4.32
C PHE A 12 -9.67 3.05 4.40
N LEU A 13 -10.91 3.01 3.91
CA LEU A 13 -11.76 1.83 4.05
C LEU A 13 -11.30 0.65 3.19
N THR A 14 -10.73 0.94 2.03
CA THR A 14 -10.19 -0.08 1.15
C THR A 14 -8.68 -0.02 1.23
N VAL A 15 -8.11 -0.84 2.08
CA VAL A 15 -6.67 -0.85 2.29
C VAL A 15 -6.21 -2.28 2.47
N ARG A 16 -5.05 -2.60 1.91
CA ARG A 16 -4.39 -3.87 2.14
C ARG A 16 -3.00 -3.64 2.70
N VAL A 17 -2.65 -4.43 3.70
CA VAL A 17 -1.32 -4.41 4.30
C VAL A 17 -0.67 -5.75 4.00
N ARG A 18 0.40 -5.72 3.21
CA ARG A 18 1.20 -6.90 2.90
C ARG A 18 2.44 -6.87 3.77
N CYS A 19 2.68 -7.96 4.49
CA CYS A 19 3.83 -8.04 5.38
C CYS A 19 4.94 -8.84 4.72
N HIS A 20 6.12 -8.24 4.67
CA HIS A 20 7.32 -8.89 4.16
C HIS A 20 8.41 -8.70 5.21
N ASP A 21 8.60 -9.71 6.06
CA ASP A 21 9.52 -9.63 7.19
C ASP A 21 9.20 -8.41 8.06
N ASN A 22 10.06 -7.41 8.07
CA ASN A 22 9.85 -6.18 8.84
C ASN A 22 9.32 -5.02 7.98
N ILE A 23 8.84 -5.32 6.79
CA ILE A 23 8.34 -4.32 5.87
C ILE A 23 6.83 -4.44 5.74
N ALA A 24 6.12 -3.34 5.89
CA ALA A 24 4.70 -3.26 5.59
C ALA A 24 4.54 -2.58 4.23
N ARG A 25 3.93 -3.28 3.28
CA ARG A 25 3.61 -2.69 1.99
C ARG A 25 2.12 -2.42 1.95
N LEU A 26 1.76 -1.17 1.81
CA LEU A 26 0.38 -0.72 1.86
C LEU A 26 -0.16 -0.50 0.46
N GLU A 27 -1.40 -0.97 0.26
CA GLU A 27 -2.11 -0.78 -1.01
C GLU A 27 -3.41 -0.07 -0.73
N ILE A 28 -3.59 1.10 -1.32
CA ILE A 28 -4.82 1.89 -1.20
C ILE A 28 -5.24 2.35 -2.58
N PRO A 29 -6.52 2.74 -2.76
CA PRO A 29 -6.97 3.27 -4.04
C PRO A 29 -6.15 4.48 -4.45
N GLU A 30 -5.88 4.58 -5.74
CA GLU A 30 -5.03 5.63 -6.30
C GLU A 30 -5.52 7.01 -5.91
N ASN A 31 -6.82 7.22 -5.88
CA ASN A 31 -7.40 8.53 -5.55
C ASN A 31 -7.26 8.89 -4.08
N GLN A 32 -6.79 7.98 -3.24
CA GLN A 32 -6.58 8.24 -1.81
C GLN A 32 -5.11 8.41 -1.44
N ILE A 33 -4.21 8.23 -2.39
CA ILE A 33 -2.78 8.33 -2.11
C ILE A 33 -2.41 9.71 -1.58
N SER A 34 -2.97 10.75 -2.16
CA SER A 34 -2.68 12.12 -1.73
C SER A 34 -3.06 12.34 -0.27
N ASP A 35 -4.26 11.90 0.11
CA ASP A 35 -4.71 12.03 1.51
C ASP A 35 -3.87 11.15 2.44
N PHE A 36 -3.49 9.99 1.97
CA PHE A 36 -2.63 9.10 2.74
C PHE A 36 -1.31 9.78 3.08
N LEU A 37 -0.71 10.45 2.11
CA LEU A 37 0.58 11.11 2.31
C LEU A 37 0.49 12.28 3.29
N LYS A 38 -0.67 12.90 3.42
CA LYS A 38 -0.87 13.94 4.42
C LYS A 38 -0.77 13.41 5.85
N ASN A 39 -1.03 12.12 6.02
CA ASN A 39 -0.98 11.48 7.32
C ASN A 39 0.25 10.59 7.48
N ARG A 40 1.24 10.73 6.61
CA ARG A 40 2.36 9.80 6.54
C ARG A 40 3.11 9.64 7.85
N GLN A 41 3.31 10.74 8.58
CA GLN A 41 4.08 10.68 9.82
C GLN A 41 3.36 9.85 10.88
N ALA A 42 2.08 10.12 11.06
CA ALA A 42 1.27 9.39 12.05
C ALA A 42 1.18 7.90 11.68
N ILE A 43 1.00 7.61 10.40
CA ILE A 43 0.89 6.24 9.93
C ILE A 43 2.22 5.51 10.13
N ASN A 44 3.31 6.16 9.77
CA ASN A 44 4.64 5.57 9.94
C ASN A 44 4.90 5.24 11.41
N ASP A 45 4.60 6.19 12.30
CA ASP A 45 4.86 6.01 13.72
C ASP A 45 4.01 4.89 14.31
N ASN A 46 2.73 4.84 13.94
CA ASN A 46 1.83 3.80 14.45
C ASN A 46 2.21 2.41 13.96
N LEU A 47 2.55 2.29 12.70
CA LEU A 47 2.93 0.98 12.17
C LEU A 47 4.31 0.55 12.66
N ASN A 48 5.19 1.48 12.95
CA ASN A 48 6.44 1.15 13.64
C ASN A 48 6.15 0.51 15.00
N GLU A 49 5.18 1.04 15.72
CA GLU A 49 4.82 0.47 17.02
C GLU A 49 4.26 -0.94 16.89
N TYR A 50 3.64 -1.27 15.77
CA TYR A 50 3.15 -2.62 15.52
C TYR A 50 4.25 -3.59 15.11
N GLY A 51 5.49 -3.12 15.00
CA GLY A 51 6.64 -3.98 14.74
C GLY A 51 7.22 -3.88 13.34
N PHE A 52 6.66 -3.05 12.49
CA PHE A 52 7.21 -2.86 11.15
C PHE A 52 8.32 -1.81 11.20
N GLU A 53 9.46 -2.15 10.64
CA GLU A 53 10.57 -1.22 10.57
C GLU A 53 10.41 -0.24 9.40
N PHE A 54 9.93 -0.75 8.26
CA PHE A 54 9.73 0.06 7.07
C PHE A 54 8.26 0.00 6.65
N ILE A 55 7.69 1.17 6.41
CA ILE A 55 6.33 1.30 5.93
C ILE A 55 6.39 1.89 4.52
N THR A 56 5.90 1.13 3.55
CA THR A 56 5.98 1.49 2.15
C THR A 56 4.59 1.56 1.53
N LEU A 57 4.46 2.30 0.46
CA LEU A 57 3.21 2.46 -0.26
C LEU A 57 3.40 2.01 -1.70
N ASP A 58 2.51 1.14 -2.16
CA ASP A 58 2.53 0.72 -3.56
C ASP A 58 1.98 1.88 -4.41
N LEU A 59 2.82 2.44 -5.25
CA LEU A 59 2.42 3.59 -6.05
C LEU A 59 1.36 3.27 -7.10
N ALA A 60 1.25 2.02 -7.48
CA ALA A 60 0.21 1.61 -8.41
C ALA A 60 -1.17 1.62 -7.75
N GLY A 61 -1.20 1.59 -6.43
CA GLY A 61 -2.45 1.62 -5.69
C GLY A 61 -3.15 0.28 -5.66
N PHE A 62 -4.26 0.24 -4.94
CA PHE A 62 -5.10 -0.95 -4.89
C PHE A 62 -6.18 -0.83 -5.93
N LYS A 63 -6.25 -1.81 -6.83
CA LYS A 63 -7.28 -1.87 -7.85
C LYS A 63 -7.88 -3.26 -7.87
N SER A 64 -9.19 -3.33 -7.68
CA SER A 64 -9.90 -4.59 -7.76
C SER A 64 -9.76 -5.17 -9.17
N GLY A 65 -9.43 -6.44 -9.27
CA GLY A 65 -9.27 -7.09 -10.56
C GLY A 65 -8.02 -6.72 -11.31
N ARG A 66 -7.14 -5.97 -10.71
CA ARG A 66 -5.92 -5.50 -11.33
C ARG A 66 -5.07 -6.62 -11.91
N MET A 67 -5.02 -7.73 -11.24
CA MET A 67 -4.23 -8.87 -11.67
C MET A 67 -4.74 -9.47 -12.96
N ASN A 68 -6.03 -9.28 -13.24
CA ASN A 68 -6.66 -9.81 -14.42
C ASN A 68 -6.51 -8.91 -15.62
N GLU A 69 -6.00 -7.74 -15.44
CA GLU A 69 -5.74 -6.83 -16.55
C GLU A 69 -4.63 -7.36 -17.44
N ALA A 70 -4.14 -8.51 -17.07
CA ALA A 70 -3.25 -9.24 -17.93
C ALA A 70 -2.23 -8.32 -18.55
N LEU A 71 -1.41 -7.75 -17.69
CA LEU A 71 -0.20 -7.13 -18.21
C LEU A 71 0.44 -8.19 -19.08
N THR A 72 0.55 -7.91 -20.34
CA THR A 72 1.24 -8.82 -21.23
C THR A 72 2.68 -8.94 -20.77
N ASP A 73 3.35 -9.99 -21.14
CA ASP A 73 4.76 -10.15 -20.81
C ASP A 73 5.57 -8.97 -21.28
N ASP A 74 5.22 -8.43 -22.45
CA ASP A 74 5.89 -7.24 -22.98
C ASP A 74 5.75 -6.05 -22.06
N GLN A 75 4.56 -5.83 -21.50
CA GLN A 75 4.33 -4.72 -20.61
C GLN A 75 5.12 -4.89 -19.31
N LYS A 76 5.17 -6.12 -18.81
CA LYS A 76 5.96 -6.40 -17.62
C LYS A 76 7.44 -6.14 -17.87
N GLN A 77 7.94 -6.57 -19.00
CA GLN A 77 9.34 -6.35 -19.34
C GLN A 77 9.68 -4.87 -19.46
N ARG A 78 8.79 -4.09 -20.06
CA ARG A 78 9.01 -2.65 -20.17
C ARG A 78 9.08 -1.99 -18.81
N LEU A 79 8.20 -2.40 -17.88
CA LEU A 79 8.22 -1.87 -16.55
C LEU A 79 9.49 -2.23 -15.81
N MET A 80 10.00 -3.43 -16.05
CA MET A 80 11.22 -3.88 -15.39
C MET A 80 12.47 -3.24 -15.96
N ASN A 81 12.41 -2.85 -17.23
CA ASN A 81 13.57 -2.26 -17.93
C ASN A 81 13.55 -0.74 -17.93
N ALA A 82 12.50 -0.15 -17.46
CA ALA A 82 12.34 1.31 -17.46
C ALA A 82 13.24 1.99 -16.45
#